data_1f5870222bd5434c5bd4ad09990ddcfe
#
_entry.id   1f5870222bd5434c5bd4ad09990ddcfe
#
_cell.length_a   1.000
_cell.length_b   1.000
_cell.length_c   1.000
_cell.angle_alpha   90.00
_cell.angle_beta   90.00
_cell.angle_gamma   90.00
#
_symmetry.space_group_name_H-M   'P 1'
#
loop_
_entity.id
_entity.type
_entity.pdbx_description
1 polymer ?
#
loop_
_entity_poly.entity_id
_entity_poly.type
_entity_poly.pdbx_seq_one_letter_code
_entity_poly.pdbx_strand_id
1 'polypeptide(L)'
;MAAYFFDSSALAKRYHQEDGSAQVAETFLEPARRIIISHLTVVEMRSMFAGKVRAGVLTPLQANELVERFKADIASGNIEVFAVTEFDFLQAESLIARYGFKQRLRSLDALQLAVALDLRDQGVVKTIVAADKTLVEVTALEGLSVLNPTGY
;
A
#
# COMPACT_ATOMS: atom_id res chain seq x y z
N MET A 1 11.43 6.39 15.38
CA MET A 1 10.48 6.92 14.39
C MET A 1 9.87 5.76 13.62
N ALA A 2 8.56 5.65 13.62
CA ALA A 2 7.86 4.61 12.86
C ALA A 2 7.78 4.98 11.38
N ALA A 3 8.06 4.01 10.50
CA ALA A 3 7.94 4.16 9.06
C ALA A 3 7.12 3.00 8.51
N TYR A 4 6.02 3.33 7.87
CA TYR A 4 5.04 2.39 7.35
C TYR A 4 4.98 2.45 5.83
N PHE A 5 5.10 1.31 5.18
CA PHE A 5 4.83 1.19 3.75
C PHE A 5 3.39 0.73 3.56
N PHE A 6 2.59 1.51 2.83
CA PHE A 6 1.18 1.19 2.60
C PHE A 6 0.97 0.55 1.24
N ASP A 7 0.32 -0.60 1.23
CA ASP A 7 -0.32 -1.13 0.03
C ASP A 7 -1.57 -0.31 -0.30
N SER A 8 -1.94 -0.28 -1.56
CA SER A 8 -3.03 0.57 -2.08
C SER A 8 -4.36 0.29 -1.42
N SER A 9 -4.70 -1.00 -1.21
CA SER A 9 -5.97 -1.37 -0.58
C SER A 9 -6.07 -0.89 0.87
N ALA A 10 -4.97 -0.91 1.59
CA ALA A 10 -4.91 -0.37 2.96
C ALA A 10 -4.99 1.15 2.95
N LEU A 11 -4.26 1.81 2.04
CA LEU A 11 -4.26 3.28 1.96
C LEU A 11 -5.63 3.84 1.60
N ALA A 12 -6.39 3.18 0.73
CA ALA A 12 -7.74 3.61 0.34
C ALA A 12 -8.68 3.78 1.53
N LYS A 13 -8.45 3.04 2.61
CA LYS A 13 -9.23 3.11 3.85
C LYS A 13 -9.12 4.45 4.57
N ARG A 14 -8.07 5.21 4.29
CA ARG A 14 -7.92 6.56 4.81
C ARG A 14 -8.93 7.53 4.18
N TYR A 15 -9.27 7.32 2.92
CA TYR A 15 -10.06 8.28 2.13
C TYR A 15 -11.51 7.90 2.00
N HIS A 16 -11.81 6.61 2.04
CA HIS A 16 -13.18 6.10 1.97
C HIS A 16 -13.42 5.18 3.16
N GLN A 17 -14.46 5.48 3.95
CA GLN A 17 -14.79 4.74 5.16
C GLN A 17 -15.18 3.31 4.82
N GLU A 18 -14.44 2.37 5.39
CA GLU A 18 -14.67 0.93 5.26
C GLU A 18 -14.04 0.19 6.44
N ASP A 19 -14.12 -1.13 6.46
CA ASP A 19 -13.50 -1.93 7.50
C ASP A 19 -11.98 -1.67 7.56
N GLY A 20 -11.47 -1.40 8.76
CA GLY A 20 -10.07 -1.08 8.99
C GLY A 20 -9.72 0.42 8.90
N SER A 21 -10.64 1.28 8.51
CA SER A 21 -10.39 2.74 8.39
C SER A 21 -9.93 3.38 9.70
N ALA A 22 -10.47 2.94 10.84
CA ALA A 22 -10.09 3.48 12.15
C ALA A 22 -8.61 3.19 12.46
N GLN A 23 -8.13 1.99 12.19
CA GLN A 23 -6.74 1.62 12.42
C GLN A 23 -5.78 2.35 11.48
N VAL A 24 -6.16 2.55 10.23
CA VAL A 24 -5.38 3.36 9.29
C VAL A 24 -5.29 4.81 9.78
N ALA A 25 -6.40 5.38 10.25
CA ALA A 25 -6.41 6.72 10.81
C ALA A 25 -5.46 6.83 12.02
N GLU A 26 -5.45 5.86 12.91
CA GLU A 26 -4.52 5.83 14.06
C GLU A 26 -3.06 5.86 13.60
N THR A 27 -2.72 5.09 12.58
CA THR A 27 -1.36 5.09 12.04
C THR A 27 -0.95 6.48 11.53
N PHE A 28 -1.85 7.18 10.87
CA PHE A 28 -1.60 8.54 10.40
C PHE A 28 -1.47 9.57 11.53
N LEU A 29 -2.00 9.26 12.72
CA LEU A 29 -1.92 10.16 13.88
C LEU A 29 -0.69 9.92 14.75
N GLU A 30 0.07 8.86 14.53
CA GLU A 30 1.28 8.61 15.30
C GLU A 30 2.29 9.77 15.15
N PRO A 31 2.85 10.26 16.27
CA PRO A 31 3.87 11.31 16.20
C PRO A 31 5.11 10.87 15.43
N ALA A 32 5.65 11.77 14.61
CA ALA A 32 6.92 11.58 13.89
C ALA A 32 6.94 10.34 12.96
N ARG A 33 5.77 9.79 12.59
CA ARG A 33 5.70 8.66 11.65
C ARG A 33 6.05 9.12 10.24
N ARG A 34 6.51 8.17 9.43
CA ARG A 34 6.63 8.31 7.99
C ARG A 34 5.63 7.37 7.31
N ILE A 35 4.86 7.90 6.39
CA ILE A 35 3.93 7.14 5.56
C ILE A 35 4.53 7.08 4.16
N ILE A 36 4.80 5.89 3.69
CA ILE A 36 5.56 5.65 2.46
C ILE A 36 4.72 4.79 1.51
N ILE A 37 4.72 5.15 0.24
CA ILE A 37 4.08 4.38 -0.83
C ILE A 37 5.03 4.26 -2.01
N SER A 38 4.78 3.27 -2.88
CA SER A 38 5.44 3.24 -4.19
C SER A 38 4.69 4.11 -5.19
N HIS A 39 5.36 4.47 -6.27
CA HIS A 39 4.73 5.23 -7.37
C HIS A 39 3.56 4.45 -8.02
N LEU A 40 3.58 3.12 -7.95
CA LEU A 40 2.46 2.29 -8.41
C LEU A 40 1.15 2.64 -7.68
N THR A 41 1.24 2.95 -6.39
CA THR A 41 0.06 3.28 -5.58
C THR A 41 -0.66 4.52 -6.09
N VAL A 42 0.04 5.47 -6.69
CA VAL A 42 -0.58 6.66 -7.28
C VAL A 42 -1.57 6.27 -8.39
N VAL A 43 -1.18 5.32 -9.23
CA VAL A 43 -2.04 4.81 -10.31
C VAL A 43 -3.16 3.92 -9.74
N GLU A 44 -2.80 3.03 -8.82
CA GLU A 44 -3.75 2.09 -8.23
C GLU A 44 -4.87 2.77 -7.46
N MET A 45 -4.56 3.84 -6.73
CA MET A 45 -5.57 4.61 -5.98
C MET A 45 -6.63 5.19 -6.92
N ARG A 46 -6.20 5.76 -8.04
CA ARG A 46 -7.15 6.27 -9.04
C ARG A 46 -8.00 5.14 -9.62
N SER A 47 -7.39 4.00 -9.91
CA SER A 47 -8.10 2.82 -10.40
C SER A 47 -9.12 2.28 -9.39
N MET A 48 -8.75 2.26 -8.11
CA MET A 48 -9.65 1.79 -7.05
C MET A 48 -10.87 2.70 -6.90
N PHE A 49 -10.70 4.01 -6.90
CA PHE A 49 -11.83 4.94 -6.83
C PHE A 49 -12.70 4.88 -8.08
N ALA A 50 -12.11 4.71 -9.26
CA ALA A 50 -12.88 4.48 -10.49
C ALA A 50 -13.72 3.20 -10.38
N GLY A 51 -13.17 2.14 -9.81
CA GLY A 51 -13.90 0.90 -9.55
C GLY A 51 -15.11 1.10 -8.63
N LYS A 52 -14.96 1.93 -7.59
CA LYS A 52 -16.06 2.27 -6.68
C LYS A 52 -17.18 3.06 -7.37
N VAL A 53 -16.84 3.88 -8.35
CA VAL A 53 -17.83 4.57 -9.18
C VAL A 53 -18.61 3.56 -10.04
N ARG A 54 -17.90 2.66 -10.72
CA ARG A 54 -18.56 1.62 -11.52
C ARG A 54 -19.46 0.71 -10.69
N ALA A 55 -19.10 0.48 -9.43
CA ALA A 55 -19.90 -0.34 -8.49
C ALA A 55 -21.06 0.46 -7.87
N GLY A 56 -21.23 1.73 -8.18
CA GLY A 56 -22.30 2.56 -7.63
C GLY A 56 -22.07 3.02 -6.18
N VAL A 57 -20.87 2.84 -5.63
CA VAL A 57 -20.52 3.22 -4.26
C VAL A 57 -20.18 4.70 -4.15
N LEU A 58 -19.54 5.25 -5.17
CA LEU A 58 -19.15 6.65 -5.24
C LEU A 58 -19.71 7.29 -6.52
N THR A 59 -20.01 8.58 -6.46
CA THR A 59 -20.22 9.37 -7.67
C THR A 59 -18.87 9.78 -8.27
N PRO A 60 -18.81 10.15 -9.57
CA PRO A 60 -17.57 10.66 -10.17
C PRO A 60 -17.01 11.88 -9.41
N LEU A 61 -17.88 12.78 -8.93
CA LEU A 61 -17.45 13.96 -8.16
C LEU A 61 -16.79 13.54 -6.84
N GLN A 62 -17.41 12.60 -6.12
CA GLN A 62 -16.85 12.08 -4.86
C GLN A 62 -15.50 11.41 -5.10
N ALA A 63 -15.36 10.58 -6.14
CA ALA A 63 -14.11 9.94 -6.48
C ALA A 63 -13.00 10.97 -6.77
N ASN A 64 -13.31 12.02 -7.52
CA ASN A 64 -12.35 13.09 -7.81
C ASN A 64 -11.95 13.85 -6.53
N GLU A 65 -12.86 14.11 -5.62
CA GLU A 65 -12.56 14.75 -4.34
C GLU A 65 -11.60 13.89 -3.50
N LEU A 66 -11.79 12.56 -3.47
CA LEU A 66 -10.91 11.66 -2.75
C LEU A 66 -9.51 11.63 -3.37
N VAL A 67 -9.41 11.63 -4.68
CA VAL A 67 -8.11 11.72 -5.37
C VAL A 67 -7.40 13.03 -5.05
N GLU A 68 -8.13 14.15 -5.01
CA GLU A 68 -7.52 15.45 -4.65
C GLU A 68 -7.01 15.47 -3.21
N ARG A 69 -7.74 14.85 -2.28
CA ARG A 69 -7.27 14.71 -0.89
C ARG A 69 -6.01 13.86 -0.80
N PHE A 70 -5.94 12.77 -1.54
CA PHE A 70 -4.75 11.93 -1.63
C PHE A 70 -3.56 12.71 -2.19
N LYS A 71 -3.76 13.43 -3.28
CA LYS A 71 -2.70 14.29 -3.85
C LYS A 71 -2.24 15.38 -2.90
N ALA A 72 -3.15 15.95 -2.13
CA ALA A 72 -2.81 16.96 -1.12
C ALA A 72 -1.93 16.36 0.00
N ASP A 73 -2.18 15.14 0.42
CA ASP A 73 -1.33 14.44 1.39
C ASP A 73 0.09 14.22 0.84
N ILE A 74 0.22 13.92 -0.44
CA ILE A 74 1.53 13.80 -1.09
C ILE A 74 2.22 15.18 -1.15
N ALA A 75 1.52 16.21 -1.60
CA ALA A 75 2.07 17.55 -1.77
C ALA A 75 2.53 18.15 -0.44
N SER A 76 1.85 17.85 0.67
CA SER A 76 2.21 18.33 2.00
C SER A 76 3.34 17.56 2.67
N GLY A 77 3.78 16.45 2.08
CA GLY A 77 4.77 15.55 2.68
C GLY A 77 4.20 14.59 3.71
N ASN A 78 2.88 14.55 3.89
CA ASN A 78 2.23 13.61 4.78
C ASN A 78 2.37 12.17 4.27
N ILE A 79 2.50 12.00 2.96
CA ILE A 79 2.81 10.74 2.29
C ILE A 79 4.03 10.95 1.39
N GLU A 80 5.02 10.06 1.52
CA GLU A 80 6.23 10.06 0.68
C GLU A 80 6.10 9.01 -0.42
N VAL A 81 6.43 9.37 -1.65
CA VAL A 81 6.35 8.47 -2.81
C VAL A 81 7.74 8.04 -3.24
N PHE A 82 7.98 6.74 -3.32
CA PHE A 82 9.24 6.17 -3.80
C PHE A 82 9.07 5.54 -5.18
N ALA A 83 10.07 5.75 -6.02
CA ALA A 83 10.08 5.17 -7.37
C ALA A 83 10.18 3.64 -7.33
N VAL A 84 9.61 3.00 -8.34
CA VAL A 84 9.83 1.58 -8.63
C VAL A 84 11.03 1.49 -9.58
N THR A 85 12.07 0.79 -9.17
CA THR A 85 13.34 0.68 -9.91
C THR A 85 13.42 -0.62 -10.70
N GLU A 86 14.40 -0.73 -11.59
CA GLU A 86 14.69 -1.99 -12.27
C GLU A 86 15.01 -3.11 -11.27
N PHE A 87 15.72 -2.77 -10.18
CA PHE A 87 15.99 -3.72 -9.11
C PHE A 87 14.69 -4.27 -8.52
N ASP A 88 13.69 -3.43 -8.30
CA ASP A 88 12.39 -3.85 -7.78
C ASP A 88 11.66 -4.78 -8.75
N PHE A 89 11.75 -4.56 -10.05
CA PHE A 89 11.20 -5.47 -11.06
C PHE A 89 11.86 -6.85 -10.99
N LEU A 90 13.17 -6.91 -10.86
CA LEU A 90 13.90 -8.19 -10.72
C LEU A 90 13.50 -8.91 -9.43
N GLN A 91 13.35 -8.19 -8.33
CA GLN A 91 12.91 -8.76 -7.07
C GLN A 91 11.48 -9.26 -7.13
N ALA A 92 10.58 -8.54 -7.80
CA ALA A 92 9.19 -8.96 -7.99
C ALA A 92 9.11 -10.28 -8.77
N GLU A 93 9.91 -10.42 -9.83
CA GLU A 93 10.02 -11.67 -10.59
C GLU A 93 10.49 -12.82 -9.68
N SER A 94 11.52 -12.59 -8.86
CA SER A 94 12.01 -13.57 -7.89
C SER A 94 10.95 -13.97 -6.87
N LEU A 95 10.15 -13.03 -6.39
CA LEU A 95 9.07 -13.31 -5.45
C LEU A 95 8.00 -14.21 -6.08
N ILE A 96 7.62 -13.93 -7.32
CA ILE A 96 6.66 -14.77 -8.05
C ILE A 96 7.25 -16.15 -8.32
N ALA A 97 8.52 -16.25 -8.69
CA ALA A 97 9.19 -17.52 -8.88
C ALA A 97 9.22 -18.37 -7.59
N ARG A 98 9.39 -17.71 -6.44
CA ARG A 98 9.45 -18.39 -5.13
C ARG A 98 8.09 -18.82 -4.61
N TYR A 99 7.07 -17.97 -4.77
CA TYR A 99 5.76 -18.17 -4.13
C TYR A 99 4.62 -18.47 -5.10
N GLY A 100 4.76 -18.13 -6.37
CA GLY A 100 3.65 -18.11 -7.33
C GLY A 100 3.02 -19.47 -7.62
N PHE A 101 3.73 -20.57 -7.40
CA PHE A 101 3.16 -21.91 -7.59
C PHE A 101 2.19 -22.32 -6.47
N LYS A 102 2.35 -21.74 -5.28
CA LYS A 102 1.54 -22.12 -4.11
C LYS A 102 0.59 -21.00 -3.68
N GLN A 103 0.90 -19.76 -4.03
CA GLN A 103 0.14 -18.59 -3.60
C GLN A 103 -0.15 -17.73 -4.80
N ARG A 104 -1.36 -17.16 -4.83
CA ARG A 104 -1.79 -16.26 -5.90
C ARG A 104 -1.22 -14.84 -5.68
N LEU A 105 0.09 -14.71 -5.83
CA LEU A 105 0.77 -13.43 -5.77
C LEU A 105 0.69 -12.75 -7.13
N ARG A 106 -0.08 -11.67 -7.22
CA ARG A 106 -0.24 -10.93 -8.47
C ARG A 106 0.97 -10.03 -8.73
N SER A 107 1.18 -9.69 -10.01
CA SER A 107 2.35 -8.91 -10.44
C SER A 107 2.47 -7.58 -9.70
N LEU A 108 1.36 -6.84 -9.55
CA LEU A 108 1.40 -5.55 -8.85
C LEU A 108 1.68 -5.70 -7.36
N ASP A 109 1.15 -6.74 -6.72
CA ASP A 109 1.43 -7.03 -5.31
C ASP A 109 2.90 -7.42 -5.12
N ALA A 110 3.47 -8.19 -6.05
CA ALA A 110 4.88 -8.55 -6.04
C ALA A 110 5.78 -7.31 -6.17
N LEU A 111 5.41 -6.37 -7.04
CA LEU A 111 6.13 -5.09 -7.20
C LEU A 111 6.03 -4.23 -5.94
N GLN A 112 4.85 -4.12 -5.33
CA GLN A 112 4.68 -3.40 -4.07
C GLN A 112 5.56 -4.00 -2.97
N LEU A 113 5.52 -5.32 -2.83
CA LEU A 113 6.35 -6.01 -1.84
C LEU A 113 7.84 -5.83 -2.12
N ALA A 114 8.25 -5.90 -3.39
CA ALA A 114 9.65 -5.68 -3.77
C ALA A 114 10.17 -4.31 -3.34
N VAL A 115 9.37 -3.26 -3.56
CA VAL A 115 9.73 -1.90 -3.12
C VAL A 115 9.84 -1.84 -1.59
N ALA A 116 8.88 -2.43 -0.88
CA ALA A 116 8.89 -2.44 0.59
C ALA A 116 10.11 -3.20 1.14
N LEU A 117 10.47 -4.33 0.55
CA LEU A 117 11.63 -5.12 0.96
C LEU A 117 12.94 -4.38 0.69
N ASP A 118 13.07 -3.72 -0.43
CA ASP A 118 14.24 -2.90 -0.76
C ASP A 118 14.41 -1.77 0.28
N LEU A 119 13.32 -1.07 0.60
CA LEU A 119 13.34 -0.03 1.62
C LEU A 119 13.62 -0.57 3.02
N ARG A 120 13.16 -1.78 3.34
CA ARG A 120 13.54 -2.46 4.58
C ARG A 120 15.05 -2.70 4.63
N ASP A 121 15.61 -3.21 3.57
CA ASP A 121 17.04 -3.52 3.49
C ASP A 121 17.90 -2.26 3.58
N GLN A 122 17.37 -1.12 3.15
CA GLN A 122 18.00 0.19 3.33
C GLN A 122 17.78 0.78 4.73
N GLY A 123 17.05 0.11 5.60
CA GLY A 123 16.75 0.61 6.95
C GLY A 123 15.66 1.68 7.02
N VAL A 124 14.91 1.89 5.94
CA VAL A 124 13.87 2.93 5.87
C VAL A 124 12.51 2.43 6.40
N VAL A 125 12.11 1.23 6.02
CA VAL A 125 10.79 0.66 6.35
C VAL A 125 10.96 -0.53 7.30
N LYS A 126 10.07 -0.65 8.29
CA LYS A 126 10.00 -1.80 9.19
C LYS A 126 8.69 -2.56 9.11
N THR A 127 7.64 -1.90 8.65
CA THR A 127 6.28 -2.46 8.64
C THR A 127 5.57 -2.13 7.35
N ILE A 128 4.93 -3.12 6.75
CA ILE A 128 3.98 -2.92 5.66
C ILE A 128 2.55 -2.91 6.23
N VAL A 129 1.72 -2.02 5.73
CA VAL A 129 0.29 -1.99 6.04
C VAL A 129 -0.47 -2.53 4.84
N ALA A 130 -1.08 -3.67 4.98
CA ALA A 130 -1.77 -4.38 3.90
C ALA A 130 -2.94 -5.19 4.43
N ALA A 131 -4.00 -5.30 3.64
CA ALA A 131 -5.20 -6.04 4.00
C ALA A 131 -5.44 -7.26 3.09
N ASP A 132 -4.77 -7.35 1.94
CA ASP A 132 -4.88 -8.50 1.05
C ASP A 132 -4.24 -9.73 1.69
N LYS A 133 -5.00 -10.82 1.79
CA LYS A 133 -4.57 -12.03 2.49
C LYS A 133 -3.27 -12.59 1.93
N THR A 134 -3.16 -12.74 0.62
CA THR A 134 -1.96 -13.30 -0.01
C THR A 134 -0.74 -12.41 0.21
N LEU A 135 -0.90 -11.11 0.05
CA LEU A 135 0.19 -10.16 0.27
C LEU A 135 0.64 -10.18 1.74
N VAL A 136 -0.30 -10.22 2.68
CA VAL A 136 0.00 -10.33 4.12
C VAL A 136 0.80 -11.61 4.40
N GLU A 137 0.38 -12.75 3.87
CA GLU A 137 1.06 -14.04 4.07
C GLU A 137 2.47 -14.03 3.49
N VAL A 138 2.65 -13.58 2.25
CA VAL A 138 3.97 -13.56 1.59
C VAL A 138 4.90 -12.56 2.28
N THR A 139 4.38 -11.41 2.69
CA THR A 139 5.15 -10.42 3.43
C THR A 139 5.71 -11.00 4.73
N ALA A 140 4.89 -11.73 5.47
CA ALA A 140 5.32 -12.40 6.70
C ALA A 140 6.39 -13.46 6.44
N LEU A 141 6.25 -14.23 5.35
CA LEU A 141 7.25 -15.22 4.94
C LEU A 141 8.60 -14.58 4.58
N GLU A 142 8.59 -13.36 4.07
CA GLU A 142 9.81 -12.60 3.78
C GLU A 142 10.40 -11.91 5.01
N GLY A 143 9.76 -12.05 6.18
CA GLY A 143 10.29 -11.53 7.44
C GLY A 143 10.04 -10.04 7.68
N LEU A 144 9.19 -9.40 6.88
CA LEU A 144 8.80 -8.02 7.10
C LEU A 144 7.56 -7.98 8.01
N SER A 145 7.58 -7.08 8.99
CA SER A 145 6.44 -6.88 9.89
C SER A 145 5.21 -6.41 9.12
N VAL A 146 4.05 -6.96 9.47
CA VAL A 146 2.78 -6.63 8.80
C VAL A 146 1.79 -6.06 9.81
N LEU A 147 1.18 -4.94 9.45
CA LEU A 147 -0.01 -4.41 10.11
C LEU A 147 -1.19 -4.61 9.17
N ASN A 148 -2.12 -5.50 9.55
CA ASN A 148 -3.35 -5.69 8.80
C ASN A 148 -4.46 -4.85 9.47
N PRO A 149 -4.96 -3.79 8.83
CA PRO A 149 -5.93 -2.90 9.46
C PRO A 149 -7.30 -3.55 9.69
N THR A 150 -7.58 -4.69 9.05
CA THR A 150 -8.81 -5.44 9.28
C THR A 150 -8.70 -6.45 10.43
N GLY A 151 -7.53 -6.56 11.06
CA GLY A 151 -7.32 -7.35 12.27
C GLY A 151 -7.05 -8.84 12.06
N TYR A 152 -6.75 -9.30 10.84
CA TYR A 152 -6.47 -10.71 10.54
C TYR A 152 -5.07 -10.97 10.05
#